data_6bd54b49ae622cd4611e204cfefeccc7
#
_entry.id   6bd54b49ae622cd4611e204cfefeccc7
#
_cell.length_a   1.000
_cell.length_b   1.000
_cell.length_c   1.000
_cell.angle_alpha   90.00
_cell.angle_beta   90.00
_cell.angle_gamma   90.00
#
_symmetry.space_group_name_H-M   'P 1'
#
loop_
_entity.id
_entity.type
_entity.pdbx_description
1 polymer ?
#
loop_
_entity_poly.entity_id
_entity_poly.type
_entity_poly.pdbx_seq_one_letter_code
_entity_poly.pdbx_strand_id
1 'polypeptide(L)'
;MRSLRSAAVLFIAAFAARADEGTRLRADLVGTQEVPAIFTAGSAEFTARVLDNDSRIEFTLTYANLSGPPAVAHVHFGQRSVNGGVSFFLCGGGGKPPCPASASGTVTGTVIATDVLGPVAQGIAPGDLAAILEMIRAGFGYANMHTARWPGGEIRGQIKARGGSDRD
;
A
#
# COMPACT_ATOMS: atom_id res chain seq x y z
N MET A 1 -70.14 -24.57 -0.48
CA MET A 1 -68.75 -24.85 -0.92
C MET A 1 -68.05 -23.52 -1.11
N ARG A 2 -67.19 -23.11 -0.15
CA ARG A 2 -66.41 -21.88 -0.24
C ARG A 2 -64.95 -22.27 -0.55
N SER A 3 -64.45 -21.86 -1.72
CA SER A 3 -63.12 -22.12 -2.19
C SER A 3 -62.16 -21.11 -1.49
N LEU A 4 -61.22 -21.60 -0.68
CA LEU A 4 -60.09 -20.83 -0.17
C LEU A 4 -59.04 -20.73 -1.29
N ARG A 5 -58.77 -19.49 -1.76
CA ARG A 5 -57.63 -19.20 -2.63
C ARG A 5 -56.44 -18.84 -1.74
N SER A 6 -55.44 -19.73 -1.68
CA SER A 6 -54.16 -19.46 -1.01
C SER A 6 -53.34 -18.53 -1.93
N ALA A 7 -53.05 -17.33 -1.44
CA ALA A 7 -52.11 -16.42 -2.06
C ALA A 7 -50.69 -16.79 -1.56
N ALA A 8 -49.84 -17.26 -2.48
CA ALA A 8 -48.41 -17.47 -2.18
C ALA A 8 -47.70 -16.11 -2.28
N VAL A 9 -47.17 -15.63 -1.14
CA VAL A 9 -46.30 -14.43 -1.12
C VAL A 9 -44.86 -14.86 -1.43
N LEU A 10 -44.39 -14.45 -2.59
CA LEU A 10 -43.03 -14.71 -3.04
C LEU A 10 -42.11 -13.66 -2.39
N PHE A 11 -41.32 -14.06 -1.38
CA PHE A 11 -40.24 -13.21 -0.82
C PHE A 11 -39.05 -13.24 -1.78
N ILE A 12 -38.87 -12.15 -2.54
CA ILE A 12 -37.65 -11.90 -3.28
C ILE A 12 -36.64 -11.31 -2.31
N ALA A 13 -35.71 -12.13 -1.82
CA ALA A 13 -34.55 -11.64 -1.08
C ALA A 13 -33.62 -10.91 -2.05
N ALA A 14 -33.61 -9.59 -2.00
CA ALA A 14 -32.63 -8.78 -2.69
C ALA A 14 -31.26 -8.99 -2.02
N PHE A 15 -30.38 -9.80 -2.61
CA PHE A 15 -28.97 -9.84 -2.29
C PHE A 15 -28.35 -8.53 -2.76
N ALA A 16 -28.22 -7.56 -1.84
CA ALA A 16 -27.36 -6.42 -2.06
C ALA A 16 -25.92 -6.96 -2.10
N ALA A 17 -25.30 -6.96 -3.28
CA ALA A 17 -23.88 -7.20 -3.40
C ALA A 17 -23.16 -6.13 -2.55
N ARG A 18 -22.60 -6.53 -1.41
CA ARG A 18 -21.66 -5.68 -0.66
C ARG A 18 -20.48 -5.44 -1.58
N ALA A 19 -20.26 -4.19 -1.98
CA ALA A 19 -19.00 -3.78 -2.56
C ALA A 19 -17.89 -4.24 -1.59
N ASP A 20 -16.92 -4.97 -2.10
CA ASP A 20 -15.75 -5.37 -1.34
C ASP A 20 -15.03 -4.08 -0.88
N GLU A 21 -15.26 -3.69 0.37
CA GLU A 21 -14.58 -2.56 1.01
C GLU A 21 -13.15 -2.97 1.39
N GLY A 22 -12.37 -3.47 0.45
CA GLY A 22 -11.04 -4.02 0.65
C GLY A 22 -10.22 -3.31 1.74
N THR A 23 -9.23 -3.99 2.27
CA THR A 23 -8.31 -3.45 3.30
C THR A 23 -7.73 -2.11 2.84
N ARG A 24 -7.84 -1.08 3.67
CA ARG A 24 -7.23 0.23 3.43
C ARG A 24 -5.85 0.29 4.08
N LEU A 25 -4.87 0.77 3.34
CA LEU A 25 -3.49 0.94 3.79
C LEU A 25 -3.17 2.43 3.84
N ARG A 26 -2.43 2.86 4.87
CA ARG A 26 -1.97 4.24 5.00
C ARG A 26 -0.62 4.31 5.70
N ALA A 27 0.24 5.25 5.24
CA ALA A 27 1.43 5.66 5.95
C ALA A 27 1.66 7.17 5.78
N ASP A 28 2.13 7.83 6.83
CA ASP A 28 2.65 9.19 6.79
C ASP A 28 4.18 9.10 6.82
N LEU A 29 4.84 9.57 5.76
CA LEU A 29 6.29 9.49 5.57
C LEU A 29 6.95 10.81 5.96
N VAL A 30 7.95 10.72 6.83
CA VAL A 30 8.77 11.85 7.26
C VAL A 30 10.22 11.41 7.47
N GLY A 31 11.17 12.36 7.39
CA GLY A 31 12.59 12.05 7.53
C GLY A 31 12.99 11.49 8.88
N THR A 32 12.29 11.86 9.95
CA THR A 32 12.55 11.37 11.32
C THR A 32 12.22 9.89 11.52
N GLN A 33 11.52 9.27 10.59
CA GLN A 33 11.26 7.81 10.59
C GLN A 33 12.31 7.02 9.79
N GLU A 34 13.21 7.69 9.05
CA GLU A 34 14.33 7.02 8.39
C GLU A 34 15.32 6.40 9.39
N VAL A 35 16.16 5.48 8.89
CA VAL A 35 17.17 4.77 9.69
C VAL A 35 18.53 4.84 8.96
N PRO A 36 19.45 5.71 9.43
CA PRO A 36 19.30 6.69 10.53
C PRO A 36 18.31 7.82 10.17
N ALA A 37 17.78 8.51 11.18
CA ALA A 37 16.84 9.61 11.00
C ALA A 37 17.44 10.76 10.17
N ILE A 38 16.64 11.34 9.27
CA ILE A 38 17.00 12.44 8.39
C ILE A 38 16.24 13.71 8.81
N PHE A 39 16.96 14.83 8.90
CA PHE A 39 16.34 16.15 9.09
C PHE A 39 16.08 16.78 7.71
N THR A 40 14.82 16.77 7.29
CA THR A 40 14.34 17.30 6.02
C THR A 40 12.95 17.93 6.18
N ALA A 41 12.59 18.84 5.27
CA ALA A 41 11.24 19.36 5.14
C ALA A 41 10.32 18.42 4.34
N GLY A 42 10.89 17.38 3.74
CA GLY A 42 10.17 16.41 2.92
C GLY A 42 9.13 15.63 3.72
N SER A 43 7.97 15.42 3.11
CA SER A 43 6.88 14.61 3.67
C SER A 43 6.08 13.94 2.57
N ALA A 44 5.40 12.83 2.89
CA ALA A 44 4.44 12.21 1.99
C ALA A 44 3.34 11.49 2.74
N GLU A 45 2.20 11.33 2.05
CA GLU A 45 1.13 10.43 2.43
C GLU A 45 1.05 9.30 1.41
N PHE A 46 1.15 8.07 1.88
CA PHE A 46 0.83 6.86 1.12
C PHE A 46 -0.54 6.36 1.52
N THR A 47 -1.43 6.18 0.55
CA THR A 47 -2.73 5.54 0.71
C THR A 47 -2.88 4.42 -0.31
N ALA A 48 -3.54 3.31 0.08
CA ALA A 48 -3.82 2.25 -0.87
C ALA A 48 -5.09 1.47 -0.49
N ARG A 49 -5.62 0.74 -1.46
CA ARG A 49 -6.70 -0.23 -1.29
C ARG A 49 -6.25 -1.59 -1.81
N VAL A 50 -6.51 -2.60 -1.04
CA VAL A 50 -6.34 -4.00 -1.46
C VAL A 50 -7.68 -4.47 -2.01
N LEU A 51 -7.68 -4.94 -3.23
CA LEU A 51 -8.87 -5.25 -4.02
C LEU A 51 -8.81 -6.66 -4.61
N ASP A 52 -9.92 -7.10 -5.17
CA ASP A 52 -10.04 -8.32 -5.94
C ASP A 52 -9.54 -9.56 -5.18
N ASN A 53 -10.03 -9.77 -3.95
CA ASN A 53 -9.62 -10.86 -3.07
C ASN A 53 -8.11 -10.93 -2.86
N ASP A 54 -7.50 -9.78 -2.53
CA ASP A 54 -6.07 -9.64 -2.24
C ASP A 54 -5.14 -9.85 -3.46
N SER A 55 -5.65 -9.78 -4.69
CA SER A 55 -4.83 -9.94 -5.89
C SER A 55 -4.22 -8.63 -6.42
N ARG A 56 -4.66 -7.48 -5.90
CA ARG A 56 -4.28 -6.17 -6.39
C ARG A 56 -4.23 -5.12 -5.29
N ILE A 57 -3.23 -4.25 -5.34
CA ILE A 57 -3.13 -3.04 -4.50
C ILE A 57 -3.17 -1.83 -5.42
N GLU A 58 -4.19 -0.97 -5.29
CA GLU A 58 -4.21 0.35 -5.92
C GLU A 58 -3.71 1.39 -4.92
N PHE A 59 -2.74 2.22 -5.32
CA PHE A 59 -2.10 3.17 -4.42
C PHE A 59 -2.04 4.60 -4.97
N THR A 60 -1.93 5.53 -4.04
CA THR A 60 -1.60 6.94 -4.24
C THR A 60 -0.52 7.32 -3.24
N LEU A 61 0.57 7.93 -3.71
CA LEU A 61 1.65 8.49 -2.92
C LEU A 61 1.78 9.97 -3.26
N THR A 62 1.30 10.86 -2.38
CA THR A 62 1.40 12.31 -2.53
C THR A 62 2.52 12.83 -1.64
N TYR A 63 3.48 13.55 -2.22
CA TYR A 63 4.66 14.03 -1.52
C TYR A 63 4.89 15.52 -1.76
N ALA A 64 5.58 16.16 -0.82
CA ALA A 64 5.89 17.59 -0.87
C ALA A 64 7.24 17.89 -0.21
N ASN A 65 7.87 18.99 -0.68
CA ASN A 65 9.07 19.60 -0.08
C ASN A 65 10.26 18.66 0.04
N LEU A 66 10.41 17.66 -0.86
CA LEU A 66 11.61 16.86 -0.93
C LEU A 66 12.82 17.74 -1.27
N SER A 67 14.02 17.28 -0.93
CA SER A 67 15.27 17.99 -1.23
C SER A 67 15.61 18.07 -2.73
N GLY A 68 14.84 17.40 -3.57
CA GLY A 68 14.91 17.35 -5.02
C GLY A 68 13.89 16.37 -5.58
N PRO A 69 13.85 16.17 -6.91
CA PRO A 69 13.00 15.15 -7.51
C PRO A 69 13.30 13.77 -6.91
N PRO A 70 12.28 12.94 -6.63
CA PRO A 70 12.51 11.58 -6.16
C PRO A 70 13.17 10.74 -7.26
N ALA A 71 14.20 9.99 -6.88
CA ALA A 71 14.85 9.02 -7.74
C ALA A 71 14.07 7.71 -7.80
N VAL A 72 13.56 7.28 -6.63
CA VAL A 72 12.84 6.03 -6.46
C VAL A 72 11.93 6.09 -5.25
N ALA A 73 10.81 5.35 -5.29
CA ALA A 73 9.96 5.06 -4.16
C ALA A 73 9.56 3.58 -4.17
N HIS A 74 9.54 2.96 -3.01
CA HIS A 74 9.20 1.54 -2.86
C HIS A 74 8.64 1.21 -1.48
N VAL A 75 8.13 -0.02 -1.36
CA VAL A 75 7.70 -0.61 -0.09
C VAL A 75 8.67 -1.70 0.30
N HIS A 76 8.96 -1.78 1.60
CA HIS A 76 9.85 -2.74 2.20
C HIS A 76 9.14 -3.65 3.19
N PHE A 77 9.73 -4.80 3.47
CA PHE A 77 9.41 -5.65 4.60
C PHE A 77 10.38 -5.38 5.75
N GLY A 78 9.91 -4.76 6.83
CA GLY A 78 10.69 -4.48 8.02
C GLY A 78 9.86 -3.79 9.10
N GLN A 79 10.21 -4.09 10.33
CA GLN A 79 9.61 -3.43 11.49
C GLN A 79 10.08 -1.98 11.62
N ARG A 80 9.38 -1.22 12.46
CA ARG A 80 9.75 0.17 12.77
C ARG A 80 11.22 0.26 13.22
N SER A 81 11.93 1.28 12.73
CA SER A 81 13.33 1.58 13.06
C SER A 81 14.35 0.49 12.65
N VAL A 82 13.99 -0.35 11.68
CA VAL A 82 14.88 -1.35 11.10
C VAL A 82 14.79 -1.30 9.58
N ASN A 83 15.94 -1.37 8.89
CA ASN A 83 15.97 -1.48 7.44
C ASN A 83 15.68 -2.92 7.02
N GLY A 84 14.71 -3.09 6.12
CA GLY A 84 14.35 -4.37 5.51
C GLY A 84 14.56 -4.37 4.01
N GLY A 85 14.36 -5.51 3.38
CA GLY A 85 14.46 -5.66 1.93
C GLY A 85 13.29 -5.04 1.18
N VAL A 86 13.49 -4.70 -0.10
CA VAL A 86 12.47 -4.15 -0.98
C VAL A 86 11.47 -5.24 -1.34
N SER A 87 10.18 -4.93 -1.19
CA SER A 87 9.07 -5.79 -1.59
C SER A 87 8.60 -5.49 -3.01
N PHE A 88 8.28 -4.23 -3.29
CA PHE A 88 7.87 -3.77 -4.62
C PHE A 88 8.10 -2.26 -4.77
N PHE A 89 8.24 -1.80 -6.02
CA PHE A 89 8.44 -0.39 -6.34
C PHE A 89 7.10 0.33 -6.56
N LEU A 90 7.10 1.63 -6.26
CA LEU A 90 6.02 2.55 -6.55
C LEU A 90 6.34 3.41 -7.77
N CYS A 91 7.61 3.86 -7.90
CA CYS A 91 8.16 4.52 -9.09
C CYS A 91 9.68 4.39 -9.13
N GLY A 92 10.29 4.60 -10.30
CA GLY A 92 11.74 4.69 -10.48
C GLY A 92 12.50 3.37 -10.47
N GLY A 93 11.82 2.23 -10.44
CA GLY A 93 12.44 0.90 -10.45
C GLY A 93 11.43 -0.22 -10.56
N GLY A 94 11.89 -1.48 -10.60
CA GLY A 94 11.04 -2.67 -10.63
C GLY A 94 10.03 -2.71 -11.78
N GLY A 95 10.36 -2.12 -12.94
CA GLY A 95 9.44 -2.03 -14.08
C GLY A 95 8.38 -0.92 -13.97
N LYS A 96 8.34 -0.16 -12.86
CA LYS A 96 7.45 1.00 -12.71
C LYS A 96 7.99 2.22 -13.46
N PRO A 97 7.11 3.15 -13.89
CA PRO A 97 7.53 4.40 -14.54
C PRO A 97 8.53 5.20 -13.68
N PRO A 98 9.33 6.08 -14.28
CA PRO A 98 10.14 7.04 -13.54
C PRO A 98 9.28 7.85 -12.57
N CYS A 99 9.85 8.23 -11.42
CA CYS A 99 9.19 9.17 -10.52
C CYS A 99 9.05 10.55 -11.17
N PRO A 100 8.05 11.37 -10.80
CA PRO A 100 7.90 12.72 -11.34
C PRO A 100 9.15 13.60 -11.09
N ALA A 101 9.53 14.42 -12.07
CA ALA A 101 10.73 15.28 -12.02
C ALA A 101 10.49 16.57 -11.21
N SER A 102 9.90 16.47 -10.02
CA SER A 102 9.60 17.59 -9.13
C SER A 102 9.75 17.19 -7.66
N ALA A 103 10.14 18.13 -6.81
CA ALA A 103 10.24 17.94 -5.36
C ALA A 103 8.89 17.82 -4.64
N SER A 104 7.78 18.01 -5.35
CA SER A 104 6.42 17.80 -4.88
C SER A 104 5.57 17.22 -6.00
N GLY A 105 4.66 16.31 -5.69
CA GLY A 105 3.84 15.66 -6.71
C GLY A 105 3.04 14.47 -6.18
N THR A 106 2.50 13.70 -7.11
CA THR A 106 1.72 12.49 -6.80
C THR A 106 2.12 11.37 -7.74
N VAL A 107 2.29 10.18 -7.19
CA VAL A 107 2.46 8.92 -7.92
C VAL A 107 1.23 8.06 -7.65
N THR A 108 0.61 7.55 -8.69
CA THR A 108 -0.48 6.58 -8.60
C THR A 108 -0.12 5.32 -9.37
N GLY A 109 -0.66 4.19 -8.96
CA GLY A 109 -0.42 2.96 -9.68
C GLY A 109 -1.09 1.75 -9.06
N THR A 110 -0.78 0.62 -9.65
CA THR A 110 -1.28 -0.69 -9.22
C THR A 110 -0.09 -1.62 -8.98
N VAL A 111 -0.19 -2.44 -7.94
CA VAL A 111 0.75 -3.53 -7.64
C VAL A 111 -0.02 -4.84 -7.72
N ILE A 112 0.54 -5.79 -8.45
CA ILE A 112 0.04 -7.17 -8.60
C ILE A 112 1.18 -8.14 -8.27
N ALA A 113 0.89 -9.43 -8.25
CA ALA A 113 1.88 -10.44 -7.88
C ALA A 113 3.21 -10.33 -8.65
N THR A 114 3.19 -10.07 -9.95
CA THR A 114 4.41 -9.95 -10.76
C THR A 114 5.29 -8.74 -10.42
N ASP A 115 4.78 -7.79 -9.67
CA ASP A 115 5.55 -6.63 -9.18
C ASP A 115 6.35 -6.94 -7.91
N VAL A 116 6.00 -8.04 -7.21
CA VAL A 116 6.66 -8.43 -5.96
C VAL A 116 8.02 -9.07 -6.24
N LEU A 117 9.08 -8.46 -5.70
CA LEU A 117 10.47 -8.89 -5.88
C LEU A 117 10.98 -9.81 -4.75
N GLY A 118 10.31 -9.82 -3.63
CA GLY A 118 10.71 -10.49 -2.41
C GLY A 118 10.37 -9.67 -1.17
N PRO A 119 11.26 -9.62 -0.15
CA PRO A 119 12.68 -9.98 -0.13
C PRO A 119 12.94 -11.48 0.17
N VAL A 120 13.65 -12.15 -0.73
CA VAL A 120 13.96 -13.60 -0.62
C VAL A 120 14.75 -13.92 0.63
N ALA A 121 15.72 -13.07 0.99
CA ALA A 121 16.53 -13.24 2.20
C ALA A 121 15.74 -13.15 3.52
N GLN A 122 14.50 -12.62 3.46
CA GLN A 122 13.58 -12.56 4.60
C GLN A 122 12.41 -13.55 4.46
N GLY A 123 12.49 -14.50 3.53
CA GLY A 123 11.53 -15.58 3.37
C GLY A 123 10.36 -15.31 2.43
N ILE A 124 10.36 -14.18 1.70
CA ILE A 124 9.29 -13.85 0.75
C ILE A 124 9.78 -14.11 -0.68
N ALA A 125 9.08 -14.98 -1.39
CA ALA A 125 9.40 -15.29 -2.79
C ALA A 125 8.94 -14.17 -3.75
N PRO A 126 9.62 -13.99 -4.90
CA PRO A 126 9.09 -13.16 -5.98
C PRO A 126 7.70 -13.63 -6.38
N GLY A 127 6.77 -12.70 -6.59
CA GLY A 127 5.40 -12.98 -6.93
C GLY A 127 4.47 -13.28 -5.75
N ASP A 128 4.98 -13.38 -4.52
CA ASP A 128 4.18 -13.70 -3.34
C ASP A 128 3.51 -12.45 -2.74
N LEU A 129 2.49 -11.94 -3.43
CA LEU A 129 1.71 -10.79 -2.95
C LEU A 129 0.95 -11.12 -1.66
N ALA A 130 0.54 -12.37 -1.47
CA ALA A 130 -0.20 -12.78 -0.27
C ALA A 130 0.68 -12.64 0.99
N ALA A 131 1.93 -13.11 0.95
CA ALA A 131 2.89 -12.95 2.06
C ALA A 131 3.15 -11.45 2.34
N ILE A 132 3.30 -10.62 1.30
CA ILE A 132 3.48 -9.17 1.49
C ILE A 132 2.27 -8.53 2.18
N LEU A 133 1.05 -8.88 1.79
CA LEU A 133 -0.16 -8.35 2.42
C LEU A 133 -0.30 -8.80 3.87
N GLU A 134 0.05 -10.05 4.18
CA GLU A 134 0.10 -10.55 5.55
C GLU A 134 1.07 -9.73 6.40
N MET A 135 2.30 -9.50 5.91
CA MET A 135 3.32 -8.70 6.61
C MET A 135 2.89 -7.24 6.79
N ILE A 136 2.26 -6.63 5.79
CA ILE A 136 1.71 -5.26 5.91
C ILE A 136 0.60 -5.21 6.97
N ARG A 137 -0.32 -6.17 6.98
CA ARG A 137 -1.41 -6.27 7.98
C ARG A 137 -0.87 -6.48 9.38
N ALA A 138 0.22 -7.22 9.52
CA ALA A 138 0.93 -7.42 10.79
C ALA A 138 1.77 -6.19 11.22
N GLY A 139 1.82 -5.11 10.41
CA GLY A 139 2.54 -3.88 10.72
C GLY A 139 4.02 -3.87 10.37
N PHE A 140 4.49 -4.82 9.55
CA PHE A 140 5.89 -4.95 9.14
C PHE A 140 6.19 -4.38 7.74
N GLY A 141 5.25 -3.67 7.10
CA GLY A 141 5.49 -2.96 5.85
C GLY A 141 5.82 -1.49 6.09
N TYR A 142 6.75 -0.91 5.33
CA TYR A 142 6.95 0.53 5.29
C TYR A 142 7.20 1.03 3.87
N ALA A 143 6.70 2.24 3.57
CA ALA A 143 7.02 2.94 2.34
C ALA A 143 8.16 3.92 2.57
N ASN A 144 9.03 4.09 1.57
CA ASN A 144 10.04 5.13 1.63
C ASN A 144 10.33 5.72 0.24
N MET A 145 10.89 6.95 0.24
CA MET A 145 11.29 7.68 -0.95
C MET A 145 12.73 8.15 -0.83
N HIS A 146 13.45 8.10 -1.95
CA HIS A 146 14.84 8.51 -2.07
C HIS A 146 14.98 9.65 -3.04
N THR A 147 15.91 10.54 -2.76
CA THR A 147 16.36 11.59 -3.69
C THR A 147 17.85 11.47 -3.95
N ALA A 148 18.37 12.21 -4.94
CA ALA A 148 19.81 12.23 -5.20
C ALA A 148 20.63 12.71 -4.00
N ARG A 149 20.05 13.59 -3.15
CA ARG A 149 20.66 14.04 -1.90
C ARG A 149 20.69 12.97 -0.82
N TRP A 150 19.64 12.14 -0.78
CA TRP A 150 19.46 11.10 0.22
C TRP A 150 19.25 9.74 -0.46
N PRO A 151 20.34 9.16 -1.02
CA PRO A 151 20.23 7.88 -1.75
C PRO A 151 19.89 6.69 -0.86
N GLY A 152 20.08 6.79 0.47
CA GLY A 152 19.69 5.79 1.44
C GLY A 152 18.23 5.90 1.92
N GLY A 153 17.52 6.96 1.51
CA GLY A 153 16.15 7.30 1.91
C GLY A 153 16.07 8.73 2.47
N GLU A 154 15.11 9.52 2.02
CA GLU A 154 14.85 10.86 2.55
C GLU A 154 13.68 10.86 3.53
N ILE A 155 12.62 10.14 3.21
CA ILE A 155 11.41 10.02 4.04
C ILE A 155 10.89 8.59 4.05
N ARG A 156 10.43 8.16 5.21
CA ARG A 156 9.90 6.82 5.47
C ARG A 156 8.65 6.86 6.34
N GLY A 157 7.73 5.90 6.16
CA GLY A 157 6.56 5.74 7.01
C GLY A 157 6.11 4.28 7.13
N GLN A 158 5.83 3.82 8.36
CA GLN A 158 5.29 2.49 8.59
C GLN A 158 3.84 2.43 8.11
N ILE A 159 3.51 1.43 7.30
CA ILE A 159 2.17 1.22 6.75
C ILE A 159 1.28 0.62 7.84
N LYS A 160 0.10 1.21 7.99
CA LYS A 160 -0.99 0.73 8.85
C LYS A 160 -2.10 0.19 7.96
N ALA A 161 -2.56 -1.02 8.24
CA ALA A 161 -3.74 -1.61 7.61
C ALA A 161 -4.97 -1.36 8.49
N ARG A 162 -6.08 -0.98 7.86
CA ARG A 162 -7.40 -0.93 8.50
C ARG A 162 -8.33 -1.84 7.72
N GLY A 163 -8.88 -2.85 8.36
CA GLY A 163 -9.88 -3.75 7.77
C GLY A 163 -11.21 -3.03 7.58
N GLY A 164 -12.00 -3.43 6.58
CA GLY A 164 -13.36 -2.94 6.37
C GLY A 164 -14.38 -3.42 7.44
N SER A 165 -13.93 -4.11 8.50
CA SER A 165 -14.78 -4.70 9.55
C SER A 165 -14.52 -4.19 10.96
N ASP A 166 -13.62 -3.19 11.16
CA ASP A 166 -13.46 -2.58 12.49
C ASP A 166 -14.66 -1.68 12.76
N ARG A 167 -15.72 -2.30 13.23
CA ARG A 167 -16.78 -1.62 13.97
C ARG A 167 -16.47 -1.82 15.45
N ASP A 168 -15.98 -0.75 16.08
CA ASP A 168 -16.12 -0.55 17.51
C ASP A 168 -17.59 -0.32 17.87
#